data_417c264c029ec1c8592a1f8cad340c7d
#
_entry.id   417c264c029ec1c8592a1f8cad340c7d
#
_cell.length_a   1.000
_cell.length_b   1.000
_cell.length_c   1.000
_cell.angle_alpha   90.00
_cell.angle_beta   90.00
_cell.angle_gamma   90.00
#
_symmetry.space_group_name_H-M   'P 1'
#
loop_
_entity.id
_entity.type
_entity.pdbx_description
1 polymer ?
#
loop_
_entity_poly.entity_id
_entity_poly.type
_entity_poly.pdbx_seq_one_letter_code
_entity_poly.pdbx_strand_id
1 'polypeptide(L)'
;MKKIVLLVTGCLFLQVIQAQPKQFQKADGKKIDTKLAETQITELMQQAEVTGLSIAVINDNKPLYVKAFGFKNKGQIAMNDTSTCFYGASLSKSLFAVMVMQLVEAGKLNLDKPIYTYLPKPIPEYDDYKDLSGDSRWKLITARHCLAHTTGFPNWRQFNPKENNKLEFFFTPGERYAYSGEGIALLQLVVETISGKPLETLAQEKIFRPLDMVRTSYLWQPQFENNFAVGHDFNEETLDKSKRTKANAAGSMETTIADYSKFLSALLRGKLISDKSRKEMTSKQIGIYTKHQFPSLNTDTTSANFGIELGYGLGWGVMKTPYGPAYFKEGHTDGWGHYCVSIPEKKWAILLMSNSSNGESIYKELLEKIAGLSIPWEWEGYIPFRQTAKLSEDVLGQYVGEYDGKLKATIILEDGKLKVSSKTVNMPKTNLYPINDHRFFLKIMETELDFIKGVDGKVTKVLLDDEGEKYELKKVVPKVETFVIPKSAYPNYLGNYVLSTDPKRKISIQNFKGVLVAKLSATETVPLIFMNFTQCSFKGVKDAQIEFILDGKGKVIKMKVQQNGLFEWIKQ
;
A
#
# COMPACT_ATOMS: atom_id res chain seq x y z
N MET A 1 -45.23 55.44 -19.27
CA MET A 1 -44.34 54.69 -18.38
C MET A 1 -44.87 53.25 -18.31
N LYS A 2 -44.25 52.34 -19.10
CA LYS A 2 -44.63 50.92 -19.09
C LYS A 2 -43.75 50.20 -18.07
N LYS A 3 -44.36 49.62 -17.04
CA LYS A 3 -43.65 48.77 -16.05
C LYS A 3 -43.45 47.39 -16.67
N ILE A 4 -42.19 47.01 -16.87
CA ILE A 4 -41.77 45.66 -17.23
C ILE A 4 -41.67 44.87 -15.92
N VAL A 5 -42.51 43.85 -15.75
CA VAL A 5 -42.42 42.88 -14.65
C VAL A 5 -41.52 41.75 -15.15
N LEU A 6 -40.31 41.63 -14.59
CA LEU A 6 -39.42 40.52 -14.82
C LEU A 6 -39.87 39.35 -13.93
N LEU A 7 -40.45 38.29 -14.56
CA LEU A 7 -40.72 37.02 -13.87
C LEU A 7 -39.38 36.24 -13.82
N VAL A 8 -38.79 36.17 -12.64
CA VAL A 8 -37.64 35.26 -12.39
C VAL A 8 -38.21 33.87 -12.04
N THR A 9 -38.21 32.98 -13.03
CA THR A 9 -38.56 31.57 -12.83
C THR A 9 -37.37 30.87 -12.19
N GLY A 10 -37.36 30.77 -10.86
CA GLY A 10 -36.38 29.96 -10.13
C GLY A 10 -36.66 28.48 -10.37
N CYS A 11 -35.84 27.80 -11.20
CA CYS A 11 -35.82 26.35 -11.25
C CYS A 11 -35.26 25.81 -9.94
N LEU A 12 -36.11 25.42 -9.01
CA LEU A 12 -35.73 24.57 -7.89
C LEU A 12 -35.35 23.20 -8.45
N PHE A 13 -34.06 22.90 -8.55
CA PHE A 13 -33.58 21.53 -8.69
C PHE A 13 -33.86 20.80 -7.38
N LEU A 14 -35.00 20.12 -7.30
CA LEU A 14 -35.24 19.10 -6.30
C LEU A 14 -34.22 17.97 -6.54
N GLN A 15 -33.13 17.94 -5.78
CA GLN A 15 -32.34 16.73 -5.64
C GLN A 15 -33.23 15.69 -4.96
N VAL A 16 -33.75 14.77 -5.76
CA VAL A 16 -34.41 13.58 -5.24
C VAL A 16 -33.34 12.76 -4.55
N ILE A 17 -33.25 12.88 -3.23
CA ILE A 17 -32.47 11.96 -2.40
C ILE A 17 -33.15 10.60 -2.54
N GLN A 18 -32.63 9.76 -3.44
CA GLN A 18 -33.14 8.41 -3.62
C GLN A 18 -32.77 7.63 -2.37
N ALA A 19 -33.77 7.27 -1.56
CA ALA A 19 -33.56 6.49 -0.35
C ALA A 19 -32.87 5.17 -0.72
N GLN A 20 -31.84 4.80 0.04
CA GLN A 20 -31.16 3.53 -0.17
C GLN A 20 -32.16 2.36 -0.02
N PRO A 21 -32.04 1.29 -0.84
CA PRO A 21 -32.93 0.16 -0.77
C PRO A 21 -32.80 -0.55 0.59
N LYS A 22 -33.88 -1.14 1.08
CA LYS A 22 -33.83 -1.95 2.32
C LYS A 22 -32.97 -3.20 2.16
N GLN A 23 -32.86 -3.72 0.96
CA GLN A 23 -32.12 -4.94 0.61
C GLN A 23 -31.55 -4.81 -0.80
N PHE A 24 -30.43 -5.49 -1.04
CA PHE A 24 -29.90 -5.71 -2.39
C PHE A 24 -29.54 -7.19 -2.60
N GLN A 25 -29.40 -7.60 -3.86
CA GLN A 25 -29.15 -8.98 -4.22
C GLN A 25 -27.65 -9.24 -4.36
N LYS A 26 -27.18 -10.34 -3.76
CA LYS A 26 -25.83 -10.88 -3.93
C LYS A 26 -25.71 -11.65 -5.26
N ALA A 27 -24.48 -12.01 -5.64
CA ALA A 27 -24.22 -12.79 -6.87
C ALA A 27 -24.90 -14.16 -6.87
N ASP A 28 -25.08 -14.78 -5.70
CA ASP A 28 -25.79 -16.05 -5.51
C ASP A 28 -27.34 -15.94 -5.63
N GLY A 29 -27.85 -14.74 -5.84
CA GLY A 29 -29.28 -14.46 -5.94
C GLY A 29 -29.97 -14.23 -4.59
N LYS A 30 -29.32 -14.47 -3.46
CA LYS A 30 -29.88 -14.19 -2.14
C LYS A 30 -29.88 -12.68 -1.86
N LYS A 31 -30.84 -12.23 -1.10
CA LYS A 31 -30.91 -10.84 -0.65
C LYS A 31 -30.19 -10.67 0.67
N ILE A 32 -29.52 -9.55 0.83
CA ILE A 32 -28.92 -9.10 2.08
C ILE A 32 -29.59 -7.80 2.53
N ASP A 33 -29.89 -7.69 3.81
CA ASP A 33 -30.37 -6.45 4.42
C ASP A 33 -29.28 -5.38 4.36
N THR A 34 -29.64 -4.17 3.94
CA THR A 34 -28.68 -3.08 3.72
C THR A 34 -27.99 -2.68 5.04
N LYS A 35 -28.73 -2.64 6.16
CA LYS A 35 -28.13 -2.30 7.46
C LYS A 35 -27.13 -3.35 7.92
N LEU A 36 -27.47 -4.65 7.72
CA LEU A 36 -26.54 -5.73 8.02
C LEU A 36 -25.26 -5.63 7.19
N ALA A 37 -25.38 -5.38 5.88
CA ALA A 37 -24.23 -5.18 5.02
C ALA A 37 -23.37 -3.98 5.48
N GLU A 38 -23.98 -2.85 5.82
CA GLU A 38 -23.30 -1.65 6.32
C GLU A 38 -22.57 -1.90 7.64
N THR A 39 -23.17 -2.66 8.56
CA THR A 39 -22.52 -3.07 9.80
C THR A 39 -21.27 -3.91 9.51
N GLN A 40 -21.38 -4.94 8.66
CA GLN A 40 -20.25 -5.79 8.28
C GLN A 40 -19.12 -5.00 7.59
N ILE A 41 -19.48 -4.07 6.69
CA ILE A 41 -18.52 -3.19 6.02
C ILE A 41 -17.76 -2.34 7.05
N THR A 42 -18.51 -1.69 7.96
CA THR A 42 -17.92 -0.78 8.95
C THR A 42 -17.02 -1.53 9.94
N GLU A 43 -17.42 -2.72 10.36
CA GLU A 43 -16.62 -3.59 11.23
C GLU A 43 -15.30 -4.00 10.57
N LEU A 44 -15.34 -4.44 9.30
CA LEU A 44 -14.14 -4.80 8.55
C LEU A 44 -13.21 -3.59 8.35
N MET A 45 -13.76 -2.44 7.98
CA MET A 45 -12.99 -1.21 7.83
C MET A 45 -12.30 -0.81 9.13
N GLN A 46 -13.00 -0.91 10.26
CA GLN A 46 -12.47 -0.57 11.58
C GLN A 46 -11.35 -1.54 12.00
N GLN A 47 -11.56 -2.84 11.81
CA GLN A 47 -10.59 -3.88 12.18
C GLN A 47 -9.30 -3.79 11.36
N ALA A 48 -9.43 -3.46 10.07
CA ALA A 48 -8.30 -3.37 9.14
C ALA A 48 -7.68 -1.97 9.04
N GLU A 49 -8.24 -0.96 9.74
CA GLU A 49 -7.82 0.45 9.66
C GLU A 49 -7.96 0.99 8.22
N VAL A 50 -9.09 0.71 7.55
CA VAL A 50 -9.39 1.24 6.22
C VAL A 50 -9.98 2.63 6.35
N THR A 51 -9.27 3.64 5.88
CA THR A 51 -9.63 5.06 6.07
C THR A 51 -10.91 5.44 5.36
N GLY A 52 -11.08 5.02 4.10
CA GLY A 52 -12.26 5.34 3.30
C GLY A 52 -12.54 4.27 2.26
N LEU A 53 -13.83 3.99 2.05
CA LEU A 53 -14.32 3.00 1.10
C LEU A 53 -15.63 3.48 0.49
N SER A 54 -15.78 3.32 -0.82
CA SER A 54 -17.04 3.53 -1.54
C SER A 54 -17.45 2.24 -2.25
N ILE A 55 -18.74 1.89 -2.20
CA ILE A 55 -19.27 0.64 -2.72
C ILE A 55 -20.47 0.94 -3.61
N ALA A 56 -20.54 0.25 -4.76
CA ALA A 56 -21.74 0.20 -5.59
C ALA A 56 -22.10 -1.25 -5.92
N VAL A 57 -23.36 -1.61 -5.71
CA VAL A 57 -23.93 -2.89 -6.15
C VAL A 57 -24.94 -2.64 -7.26
N ILE A 58 -24.74 -3.33 -8.38
CA ILE A 58 -25.58 -3.27 -9.56
C ILE A 58 -26.45 -4.53 -9.59
N ASN A 59 -27.75 -4.36 -9.56
CA ASN A 59 -28.73 -5.43 -9.74
C ASN A 59 -29.61 -5.10 -10.95
N ASP A 60 -29.99 -6.11 -11.73
CA ASP A 60 -30.76 -5.94 -12.98
C ASP A 60 -30.20 -4.85 -13.90
N ASN A 61 -28.85 -4.83 -13.99
CA ASN A 61 -28.11 -3.85 -14.78
C ASN A 61 -28.33 -2.37 -14.34
N LYS A 62 -28.73 -2.12 -13.09
CA LYS A 62 -28.91 -0.77 -12.54
C LYS A 62 -28.14 -0.62 -11.24
N PRO A 63 -27.45 0.49 -11.00
CA PRO A 63 -26.90 0.79 -9.68
C PRO A 63 -28.06 0.86 -8.68
N LEU A 64 -28.14 -0.14 -7.79
CA LEU A 64 -29.22 -0.24 -6.81
C LEU A 64 -28.77 0.29 -5.44
N TYR A 65 -27.56 -0.05 -5.03
CA TYR A 65 -26.97 0.39 -3.78
C TYR A 65 -25.65 1.11 -4.09
N VAL A 66 -25.52 2.37 -3.68
CA VAL A 66 -24.30 3.17 -3.86
C VAL A 66 -24.05 3.94 -2.58
N LYS A 67 -22.95 3.67 -1.90
CA LYS A 67 -22.65 4.30 -0.59
C LYS A 67 -21.15 4.50 -0.39
N ALA A 68 -20.81 5.53 0.38
CA ALA A 68 -19.46 5.83 0.82
C ALA A 68 -19.35 5.76 2.34
N PHE A 69 -18.19 5.34 2.83
CA PHE A 69 -17.86 5.14 4.23
C PHE A 69 -16.52 5.79 4.57
N GLY A 70 -16.36 6.19 5.84
CA GLY A 70 -15.11 6.72 6.34
C GLY A 70 -14.76 8.10 5.78
N PHE A 71 -13.47 8.36 5.61
CA PHE A 71 -12.94 9.68 5.30
C PHE A 71 -12.34 9.73 3.89
N LYS A 72 -12.60 10.82 3.17
CA LYS A 72 -11.87 11.18 1.95
C LYS A 72 -10.51 11.83 2.29
N ASN A 73 -10.42 12.43 3.47
CA ASN A 73 -9.18 12.95 4.05
C ASN A 73 -9.29 12.84 5.59
N LYS A 74 -8.57 11.89 6.18
CA LYS A 74 -8.59 11.64 7.63
C LYS A 74 -7.94 12.78 8.41
N GLY A 75 -6.83 13.31 7.90
CA GLY A 75 -6.11 14.43 8.53
C GLY A 75 -6.95 15.71 8.67
N GLN A 76 -7.92 15.90 7.78
CA GLN A 76 -8.88 17.02 7.82
C GLN A 76 -10.25 16.64 8.39
N ILE A 77 -10.44 15.40 8.85
CA ILE A 77 -11.72 14.84 9.32
C ILE A 77 -12.84 15.03 8.25
N ALA A 78 -12.48 15.02 6.97
CA ALA A 78 -13.40 15.22 5.86
C ALA A 78 -14.02 13.89 5.44
N MET A 79 -15.36 13.78 5.58
CA MET A 79 -16.12 12.57 5.28
C MET A 79 -16.16 12.26 3.79
N ASN A 80 -16.12 10.98 3.44
CA ASN A 80 -16.32 10.47 2.11
C ASN A 80 -17.81 10.50 1.73
N ASP A 81 -18.11 10.76 0.44
CA ASP A 81 -19.46 10.70 -0.13
C ASP A 81 -19.43 10.10 -1.55
N THR A 82 -20.60 9.83 -2.11
CA THR A 82 -20.72 9.17 -3.42
C THR A 82 -20.28 10.03 -4.61
N SER A 83 -20.10 11.33 -4.40
CA SER A 83 -19.59 12.30 -5.38
C SER A 83 -18.12 12.65 -5.18
N THR A 84 -17.48 12.09 -4.14
CA THR A 84 -16.04 12.28 -3.89
C THR A 84 -15.24 11.71 -5.06
N CYS A 85 -14.34 12.53 -5.59
CA CYS A 85 -13.47 12.17 -6.71
C CYS A 85 -12.27 11.36 -6.21
N PHE A 86 -12.11 10.15 -6.73
CA PHE A 86 -11.02 9.23 -6.44
C PHE A 86 -10.07 9.15 -7.64
N TYR A 87 -8.80 8.95 -7.39
CA TYR A 87 -7.88 8.49 -8.41
C TYR A 87 -8.23 7.06 -8.82
N GLY A 88 -8.67 6.88 -10.05
CA GLY A 88 -9.19 5.58 -10.52
C GLY A 88 -8.11 4.55 -10.88
N ALA A 89 -6.83 4.92 -10.86
CA ALA A 89 -5.72 4.04 -11.20
C ALA A 89 -5.99 3.20 -12.46
N SER A 90 -5.75 1.90 -12.41
CA SER A 90 -5.94 0.98 -13.55
C SER A 90 -7.39 0.72 -13.95
N LEU A 91 -8.39 1.22 -13.23
CA LEU A 91 -9.77 1.28 -13.75
C LEU A 91 -9.84 2.08 -15.06
N SER A 92 -8.89 2.99 -15.31
CA SER A 92 -8.71 3.73 -16.56
C SER A 92 -8.68 2.83 -17.79
N LYS A 93 -8.00 1.68 -17.70
CA LYS A 93 -7.78 0.75 -18.82
C LYS A 93 -9.09 0.14 -19.34
N SER A 94 -10.06 -0.09 -18.47
CA SER A 94 -11.32 -0.70 -18.83
C SER A 94 -12.21 0.22 -19.70
N LEU A 95 -12.20 1.52 -19.42
CA LEU A 95 -12.90 2.50 -20.25
C LEU A 95 -12.18 2.66 -21.60
N PHE A 96 -10.84 2.69 -21.57
CA PHE A 96 -10.04 2.74 -22.78
C PHE A 96 -10.29 1.52 -23.69
N ALA A 97 -10.40 0.31 -23.11
CA ALA A 97 -10.72 -0.90 -23.86
C ALA A 97 -12.08 -0.78 -24.58
N VAL A 98 -13.09 -0.20 -23.92
CA VAL A 98 -14.40 0.05 -24.57
C VAL A 98 -14.26 1.02 -25.74
N MET A 99 -13.48 2.10 -25.60
CA MET A 99 -13.22 3.04 -26.72
C MET A 99 -12.49 2.36 -27.88
N VAL A 100 -11.53 1.48 -27.60
CA VAL A 100 -10.87 0.66 -28.63
C VAL A 100 -11.89 -0.23 -29.35
N MET A 101 -12.78 -0.91 -28.62
CA MET A 101 -13.82 -1.75 -29.23
C MET A 101 -14.80 -0.95 -30.07
N GLN A 102 -15.13 0.29 -29.70
CA GLN A 102 -15.93 1.19 -30.53
C GLN A 102 -15.22 1.55 -31.86
N LEU A 103 -13.88 1.71 -31.86
CA LEU A 103 -13.12 1.89 -33.10
C LEU A 103 -13.08 0.62 -33.95
N VAL A 104 -13.07 -0.55 -33.31
CA VAL A 104 -13.18 -1.85 -34.00
C VAL A 104 -14.55 -2.00 -34.68
N GLU A 105 -15.65 -1.68 -33.99
CA GLU A 105 -16.99 -1.69 -34.56
C GLU A 105 -17.15 -0.70 -35.72
N ALA A 106 -16.49 0.44 -35.64
CA ALA A 106 -16.47 1.44 -36.71
C ALA A 106 -15.56 1.05 -37.90
N GLY A 107 -14.90 -0.13 -37.86
CA GLY A 107 -13.97 -0.59 -38.89
C GLY A 107 -12.67 0.23 -38.99
N LYS A 108 -12.41 1.10 -38.01
CA LYS A 108 -11.22 1.97 -37.98
C LYS A 108 -9.98 1.28 -37.42
N LEU A 109 -10.16 0.25 -36.60
CA LEU A 109 -9.11 -0.56 -36.01
C LEU A 109 -9.47 -2.05 -36.16
N ASN A 110 -8.47 -2.86 -36.50
CA ASN A 110 -8.58 -4.32 -36.44
C ASN A 110 -7.72 -4.83 -35.28
N LEU A 111 -8.28 -5.66 -34.43
CA LEU A 111 -7.61 -6.18 -33.22
C LEU A 111 -6.33 -6.96 -33.54
N ASP A 112 -6.27 -7.62 -34.69
CA ASP A 112 -5.22 -8.58 -35.06
C ASP A 112 -4.24 -8.01 -36.12
N LYS A 113 -4.48 -6.81 -36.62
CA LYS A 113 -3.55 -6.15 -37.53
C LYS A 113 -2.44 -5.48 -36.73
N PRO A 114 -1.15 -5.59 -37.16
CA PRO A 114 -0.05 -4.90 -36.51
C PRO A 114 -0.27 -3.39 -36.37
N ILE A 115 -0.17 -2.87 -35.14
CA ILE A 115 -0.57 -1.48 -34.82
C ILE A 115 0.32 -0.44 -35.49
N TYR A 116 1.59 -0.76 -35.79
CA TYR A 116 2.47 0.19 -36.48
C TYR A 116 1.93 0.61 -37.86
N THR A 117 1.09 -0.23 -38.48
CA THR A 117 0.48 0.07 -39.80
C THR A 117 -0.54 1.19 -39.75
N TYR A 118 -0.96 1.64 -38.59
CA TYR A 118 -1.85 2.77 -38.35
C TYR A 118 -1.09 4.07 -38.05
N LEU A 119 0.23 4.00 -37.88
CA LEU A 119 1.07 5.12 -37.52
C LEU A 119 1.78 5.71 -38.75
N PRO A 120 1.98 7.05 -38.83
CA PRO A 120 2.66 7.70 -39.96
C PRO A 120 4.16 7.38 -40.03
N LYS A 121 4.78 6.89 -38.96
CA LYS A 121 6.19 6.49 -38.87
C LYS A 121 6.37 5.27 -38.00
N PRO A 122 7.49 4.52 -38.13
CA PRO A 122 7.82 3.37 -37.30
C PRO A 122 7.80 3.68 -35.81
N ILE A 123 7.36 2.72 -34.98
CA ILE A 123 7.26 2.88 -33.53
C ILE A 123 8.58 3.38 -32.90
N PRO A 124 9.78 2.86 -33.23
CA PRO A 124 11.04 3.34 -32.64
C PRO A 124 11.44 4.79 -33.02
N GLU A 125 10.76 5.42 -33.97
CA GLU A 125 10.99 6.82 -34.31
C GLU A 125 10.22 7.82 -33.43
N TYR A 126 9.38 7.32 -32.50
CA TYR A 126 8.78 8.14 -31.47
C TYR A 126 9.69 8.17 -30.23
N ASP A 127 9.87 9.33 -29.63
CA ASP A 127 10.81 9.52 -28.51
C ASP A 127 10.56 8.56 -27.34
N ASP A 128 9.29 8.31 -27.02
CA ASP A 128 8.90 7.40 -25.94
C ASP A 128 9.20 5.93 -26.24
N TYR A 129 9.52 5.56 -27.51
CA TYR A 129 9.69 4.18 -27.97
C TYR A 129 11.03 3.92 -28.67
N LYS A 130 11.98 4.86 -28.61
CA LYS A 130 13.31 4.75 -29.25
C LYS A 130 14.12 3.55 -28.75
N ASP A 131 13.87 3.09 -27.52
CA ASP A 131 14.52 1.93 -26.93
C ASP A 131 14.25 0.64 -27.73
N LEU A 132 13.17 0.61 -28.52
CA LEU A 132 12.81 -0.53 -29.36
C LEU A 132 13.59 -0.58 -30.69
N SER A 133 14.48 0.38 -30.94
CA SER A 133 15.35 0.40 -32.11
C SER A 133 16.25 -0.85 -32.13
N GLY A 134 16.29 -1.57 -33.26
CA GLY A 134 17.06 -2.80 -33.38
C GLY A 134 16.33 -4.09 -33.00
N ASP A 135 15.19 -4.01 -32.33
CA ASP A 135 14.36 -5.19 -32.01
C ASP A 135 13.07 -5.20 -32.86
N SER A 136 13.04 -6.05 -33.89
CA SER A 136 11.93 -6.07 -34.84
C SER A 136 10.60 -6.58 -34.29
N ARG A 137 10.54 -7.08 -33.04
CA ARG A 137 9.32 -7.59 -32.41
C ARG A 137 8.22 -6.53 -32.28
N TRP A 138 8.54 -5.23 -32.28
CA TRP A 138 7.52 -4.17 -32.30
C TRP A 138 6.59 -4.27 -33.52
N LYS A 139 7.02 -4.90 -34.63
CA LYS A 139 6.19 -5.14 -35.83
C LYS A 139 5.11 -6.20 -35.62
N LEU A 140 5.21 -7.00 -34.56
CA LEU A 140 4.25 -8.06 -34.21
C LEU A 140 3.13 -7.56 -33.31
N ILE A 141 3.30 -6.40 -32.66
CA ILE A 141 2.33 -5.90 -31.68
C ILE A 141 1.01 -5.59 -32.39
N THR A 142 -0.08 -6.10 -31.81
CA THR A 142 -1.46 -5.83 -32.23
C THR A 142 -2.24 -5.15 -31.10
N ALA A 143 -3.41 -4.58 -31.41
CA ALA A 143 -4.29 -4.04 -30.37
C ALA A 143 -4.74 -5.13 -29.37
N ARG A 144 -4.95 -6.37 -29.85
CA ARG A 144 -5.23 -7.51 -28.99
C ARG A 144 -4.09 -7.76 -28.00
N HIS A 145 -2.83 -7.75 -28.44
CA HIS A 145 -1.68 -7.93 -27.55
C HIS A 145 -1.61 -6.86 -26.46
N CYS A 146 -1.88 -5.59 -26.81
CA CYS A 146 -1.90 -4.51 -25.85
C CYS A 146 -3.01 -4.68 -24.79
N LEU A 147 -4.24 -4.96 -25.23
CA LEU A 147 -5.40 -5.09 -24.34
C LEU A 147 -5.38 -6.38 -23.52
N ALA A 148 -4.81 -7.47 -24.03
CA ALA A 148 -4.67 -8.74 -23.33
C ALA A 148 -3.40 -8.84 -22.48
N HIS A 149 -2.59 -7.78 -22.42
CA HIS A 149 -1.31 -7.76 -21.70
C HIS A 149 -0.33 -8.87 -22.12
N THR A 150 -0.17 -9.04 -23.43
CA THR A 150 0.73 -10.03 -24.04
C THR A 150 1.77 -9.39 -24.96
N THR A 151 2.10 -8.10 -24.74
CA THR A 151 3.08 -7.37 -25.57
C THR A 151 4.51 -7.81 -25.38
N GLY A 152 4.85 -8.44 -24.24
CA GLY A 152 6.23 -8.72 -23.85
C GLY A 152 6.93 -7.58 -23.12
N PHE A 153 6.24 -6.47 -22.87
CA PHE A 153 6.75 -5.31 -22.12
C PHE A 153 6.59 -5.48 -20.62
N PRO A 154 7.41 -4.81 -19.78
CA PRO A 154 7.17 -4.66 -18.34
C PRO A 154 5.88 -3.85 -18.11
N ASN A 155 5.40 -3.82 -16.86
CA ASN A 155 4.29 -2.93 -16.51
C ASN A 155 4.66 -1.47 -16.81
N TRP A 156 5.76 -1.03 -16.28
CA TRP A 156 6.39 0.25 -16.58
C TRP A 156 7.89 0.04 -16.75
N ARG A 157 8.56 0.86 -17.60
CA ARG A 157 10.01 0.72 -17.86
C ARG A 157 10.88 0.90 -16.61
N GLN A 158 10.41 1.63 -15.60
CA GLN A 158 11.12 1.72 -14.30
C GLN A 158 11.11 0.40 -13.51
N PHE A 159 10.23 -0.54 -13.84
CA PHE A 159 10.20 -1.91 -13.30
C PHE A 159 10.87 -2.93 -14.23
N ASN A 160 11.74 -2.47 -15.13
CA ASN A 160 12.53 -3.36 -15.95
C ASN A 160 13.49 -4.14 -15.05
N PRO A 161 13.47 -5.50 -15.06
CA PRO A 161 14.33 -6.32 -14.20
C PRO A 161 15.84 -6.08 -14.37
N LYS A 162 16.26 -5.46 -15.48
CA LYS A 162 17.65 -5.06 -15.73
C LYS A 162 18.02 -3.71 -15.08
N GLU A 163 17.09 -3.08 -14.37
CA GLU A 163 17.25 -1.79 -13.66
C GLU A 163 17.79 -0.64 -14.53
N ASN A 164 17.52 -0.68 -15.83
CA ASN A 164 18.07 0.27 -16.82
C ASN A 164 17.07 1.33 -17.29
N ASN A 165 15.82 1.30 -16.77
CA ASN A 165 14.70 2.17 -17.15
C ASN A 165 14.35 2.17 -18.64
N LYS A 166 14.72 1.11 -19.39
CA LYS A 166 14.44 1.00 -20.83
C LYS A 166 13.18 0.19 -21.08
N LEU A 167 12.49 0.52 -22.16
CA LEU A 167 11.43 -0.29 -22.70
C LEU A 167 12.03 -1.41 -23.58
N GLU A 168 11.90 -2.65 -23.13
CA GLU A 168 12.45 -3.83 -23.81
C GLU A 168 11.40 -4.94 -23.88
N PHE A 169 11.58 -5.85 -24.85
CA PHE A 169 10.80 -7.08 -24.90
C PHE A 169 11.45 -8.19 -24.08
N PHE A 170 10.69 -8.80 -23.20
CA PHE A 170 11.11 -9.95 -22.39
C PHE A 170 10.66 -11.31 -22.96
N PHE A 171 9.67 -11.28 -23.87
CA PHE A 171 9.20 -12.43 -24.63
C PHE A 171 8.54 -11.95 -25.94
N THR A 172 8.18 -12.89 -26.82
CA THR A 172 7.53 -12.57 -28.09
C THR A 172 6.07 -12.13 -27.86
N PRO A 173 5.59 -11.03 -28.49
CA PRO A 173 4.18 -10.64 -28.38
C PRO A 173 3.22 -11.80 -28.67
N GLY A 174 2.26 -12.01 -27.75
CA GLY A 174 1.28 -13.11 -27.80
C GLY A 174 1.68 -14.37 -27.04
N GLU A 175 2.92 -14.50 -26.59
CA GLU A 175 3.44 -15.74 -25.99
C GLU A 175 2.83 -16.04 -24.61
N ARG A 176 2.76 -15.05 -23.74
CA ARG A 176 2.22 -15.19 -22.39
C ARG A 176 1.66 -13.90 -21.84
N TYR A 177 0.93 -14.01 -20.74
CA TYR A 177 0.46 -12.87 -19.98
C TYR A 177 1.60 -12.21 -19.20
N ALA A 178 1.66 -10.88 -19.26
CA ALA A 178 2.44 -10.02 -18.37
C ALA A 178 1.80 -8.62 -18.37
N TYR A 179 1.21 -8.24 -17.24
CA TYR A 179 0.51 -6.96 -17.12
C TYR A 179 1.40 -5.79 -17.55
N SER A 180 0.90 -4.94 -18.46
CA SER A 180 1.71 -3.88 -19.04
C SER A 180 0.93 -2.58 -19.24
N GLY A 181 1.31 -1.54 -18.50
CA GLY A 181 0.90 -0.16 -18.72
C GLY A 181 1.53 0.42 -19.98
N GLU A 182 2.78 0.04 -20.28
CA GLU A 182 3.49 0.46 -21.51
C GLU A 182 2.76 0.02 -22.78
N GLY A 183 2.23 -1.22 -22.79
CA GLY A 183 1.43 -1.70 -23.93
C GLY A 183 0.15 -0.90 -24.14
N ILE A 184 -0.54 -0.51 -23.05
CA ILE A 184 -1.73 0.35 -23.13
C ILE A 184 -1.36 1.77 -23.58
N ALA A 185 -0.26 2.33 -23.11
CA ALA A 185 0.22 3.66 -23.53
C ALA A 185 0.59 3.68 -25.03
N LEU A 186 1.21 2.60 -25.53
CA LEU A 186 1.47 2.46 -26.95
C LEU A 186 0.18 2.38 -27.79
N LEU A 187 -0.82 1.64 -27.32
CA LEU A 187 -2.12 1.57 -28.00
C LEU A 187 -2.85 2.92 -27.95
N GLN A 188 -2.68 3.73 -26.89
CA GLN A 188 -3.21 5.09 -26.83
C GLN A 188 -2.68 5.95 -27.95
N LEU A 189 -1.38 5.92 -28.23
CA LEU A 189 -0.78 6.65 -29.37
C LEU A 189 -1.47 6.29 -30.69
N VAL A 190 -1.75 5.00 -30.91
CA VAL A 190 -2.44 4.52 -32.11
C VAL A 190 -3.88 5.02 -32.15
N VAL A 191 -4.62 4.94 -31.05
CA VAL A 191 -6.01 5.41 -30.93
C VAL A 191 -6.11 6.90 -31.18
N GLU A 192 -5.24 7.71 -30.61
CA GLU A 192 -5.19 9.15 -30.84
C GLU A 192 -4.85 9.48 -32.29
N THR A 193 -3.93 8.73 -32.92
CA THR A 193 -3.57 8.88 -34.33
C THR A 193 -4.74 8.57 -35.26
N ILE A 194 -5.43 7.44 -35.07
CA ILE A 194 -6.58 7.02 -35.90
C ILE A 194 -7.74 7.99 -35.77
N SER A 195 -7.98 8.47 -34.54
CA SER A 195 -9.13 9.35 -34.27
C SER A 195 -8.87 10.81 -34.58
N GLY A 196 -7.60 11.23 -34.65
CA GLY A 196 -7.19 12.64 -34.72
C GLY A 196 -7.56 13.45 -33.47
N LYS A 197 -7.80 12.80 -32.34
CA LYS A 197 -8.26 13.44 -31.10
C LYS A 197 -7.47 12.94 -29.89
N PRO A 198 -7.17 13.83 -28.92
CA PRO A 198 -6.61 13.41 -27.64
C PRO A 198 -7.53 12.46 -26.88
N LEU A 199 -6.94 11.59 -26.03
CA LEU A 199 -7.65 10.61 -25.22
C LEU A 199 -8.82 11.20 -24.42
N GLU A 200 -8.59 12.32 -23.74
CA GLU A 200 -9.63 12.98 -22.92
C GLU A 200 -10.83 13.40 -23.77
N THR A 201 -10.59 13.98 -24.95
CA THR A 201 -11.67 14.37 -25.86
C THR A 201 -12.49 13.19 -26.32
N LEU A 202 -11.81 12.08 -26.66
CA LEU A 202 -12.48 10.83 -27.05
C LEU A 202 -13.32 10.28 -25.90
N ALA A 203 -12.78 10.22 -24.71
CA ALA A 203 -13.47 9.71 -23.53
C ALA A 203 -14.72 10.54 -23.20
N GLN A 204 -14.60 11.85 -23.27
CA GLN A 204 -15.73 12.78 -23.10
C GLN A 204 -16.84 12.52 -24.13
N GLU A 205 -16.50 12.39 -25.40
CA GLU A 205 -17.47 12.20 -26.48
C GLU A 205 -18.11 10.80 -26.45
N LYS A 206 -17.31 9.78 -26.17
CA LYS A 206 -17.69 8.39 -26.35
C LYS A 206 -18.29 7.73 -25.13
N ILE A 207 -17.93 8.19 -23.92
CA ILE A 207 -18.30 7.55 -22.67
C ILE A 207 -18.84 8.56 -21.65
N PHE A 208 -18.06 9.59 -21.27
CA PHE A 208 -18.40 10.38 -20.10
C PHE A 208 -19.69 11.18 -20.28
N ARG A 209 -19.80 11.99 -21.35
CA ARG A 209 -21.02 12.77 -21.61
C ARG A 209 -22.23 11.89 -21.91
N PRO A 210 -22.15 10.84 -22.75
CA PRO A 210 -23.29 9.96 -23.01
C PRO A 210 -23.85 9.24 -21.77
N LEU A 211 -23.01 9.03 -20.75
CA LEU A 211 -23.39 8.38 -19.50
C LEU A 211 -23.60 9.35 -18.34
N ASP A 212 -23.52 10.66 -18.58
CA ASP A 212 -23.61 11.68 -17.53
C ASP A 212 -22.61 11.43 -16.39
N MET A 213 -21.35 11.10 -16.77
CA MET A 213 -20.24 10.91 -15.83
C MET A 213 -19.52 12.24 -15.62
N VAL A 214 -20.22 13.17 -14.99
CA VAL A 214 -19.81 14.59 -14.90
C VAL A 214 -18.56 14.84 -14.03
N ARG A 215 -18.23 13.90 -13.15
CA ARG A 215 -17.04 13.97 -12.28
C ARG A 215 -15.99 12.92 -12.64
N THR A 216 -15.87 12.63 -13.95
CA THR A 216 -14.89 11.69 -14.49
C THR A 216 -14.08 12.33 -15.61
N SER A 217 -12.75 12.21 -15.57
CA SER A 217 -11.82 12.73 -16.58
C SER A 217 -10.46 12.04 -16.45
N TYR A 218 -9.71 11.92 -17.58
CA TYR A 218 -8.31 11.50 -17.57
C TYR A 218 -7.35 12.62 -17.18
N LEU A 219 -7.85 13.84 -17.03
CA LEU A 219 -7.12 15.03 -16.61
C LEU A 219 -7.72 15.59 -15.33
N TRP A 220 -6.90 16.17 -14.47
CA TRP A 220 -7.43 16.93 -13.34
C TRP A 220 -8.31 18.07 -13.82
N GLN A 221 -9.50 18.22 -13.22
CA GLN A 221 -10.46 19.27 -13.57
C GLN A 221 -10.67 20.21 -12.39
N PRO A 222 -10.87 21.53 -12.64
CA PRO A 222 -11.13 22.49 -11.56
C PRO A 222 -12.33 22.13 -10.67
N GLN A 223 -13.34 21.48 -11.24
CA GLN A 223 -14.53 21.03 -10.51
C GLN A 223 -14.25 19.92 -9.48
N PHE A 224 -13.06 19.28 -9.51
CA PHE A 224 -12.70 18.26 -8.52
C PHE A 224 -12.19 18.89 -7.22
N GLU A 225 -11.72 20.15 -7.26
CA GLU A 225 -11.12 20.86 -6.12
C GLU A 225 -12.03 20.93 -4.88
N ASN A 226 -13.33 20.96 -5.05
CA ASN A 226 -14.27 21.07 -3.95
C ASN A 226 -14.63 19.73 -3.28
N ASN A 227 -14.35 18.59 -3.94
CA ASN A 227 -14.67 17.27 -3.38
C ASN A 227 -13.81 16.15 -3.99
N PHE A 228 -12.63 15.92 -3.44
CA PHE A 228 -11.74 14.83 -3.84
C PHE A 228 -11.17 14.13 -2.60
N ALA A 229 -10.79 12.88 -2.78
CA ALA A 229 -10.08 12.10 -1.78
C ALA A 229 -8.55 12.24 -1.98
N VAL A 230 -7.83 12.20 -0.87
CA VAL A 230 -6.39 11.92 -0.84
C VAL A 230 -6.17 10.45 -0.51
N GLY A 231 -5.06 9.87 -0.96
CA GLY A 231 -4.66 8.53 -0.56
C GLY A 231 -4.19 8.49 0.90
N HIS A 232 -4.27 7.33 1.51
CA HIS A 232 -3.74 7.09 2.86
C HIS A 232 -2.86 5.83 2.83
N ASP A 233 -1.70 5.90 3.45
CA ASP A 233 -0.78 4.78 3.56
C ASP A 233 -1.29 3.70 4.55
N PHE A 234 -0.48 2.67 4.81
CA PHE A 234 -0.81 1.58 5.75
C PHE A 234 -0.96 2.05 7.21
N ASN A 235 -0.45 3.23 7.55
CA ASN A 235 -0.56 3.84 8.87
C ASN A 235 -1.72 4.84 8.95
N GLU A 236 -2.52 4.96 7.88
CA GLU A 236 -3.58 5.95 7.70
C GLU A 236 -3.09 7.41 7.60
N GLU A 237 -1.77 7.61 7.31
CA GLU A 237 -1.23 8.94 7.04
C GLU A 237 -1.60 9.39 5.62
N THR A 238 -1.86 10.69 5.47
CA THR A 238 -2.27 11.25 4.17
C THR A 238 -1.10 11.33 3.19
N LEU A 239 -1.35 10.89 1.96
CA LEU A 239 -0.43 11.03 0.84
C LEU A 239 -0.78 12.24 -0.03
N ASP A 240 0.22 12.80 -0.69
CA ASP A 240 0.02 13.93 -1.61
C ASP A 240 -0.89 13.55 -2.79
N LYS A 241 -1.86 14.41 -3.09
CA LYS A 241 -2.73 14.24 -4.25
C LYS A 241 -2.02 14.66 -5.54
N SER A 242 -1.72 13.70 -6.39
CA SER A 242 -1.22 13.99 -7.74
C SER A 242 -2.38 14.49 -8.63
N LYS A 243 -2.27 15.73 -9.12
CA LYS A 243 -3.22 16.36 -10.05
C LYS A 243 -2.67 16.25 -11.48
N ARG A 244 -3.12 15.26 -12.21
CA ARG A 244 -2.55 14.89 -13.52
C ARG A 244 -2.98 15.84 -14.63
N THR A 245 -2.00 16.37 -15.36
CA THR A 245 -2.19 17.29 -16.48
C THR A 245 -1.99 16.61 -17.85
N LYS A 246 -1.52 15.36 -17.88
CA LYS A 246 -1.35 14.54 -19.09
C LYS A 246 -2.24 13.30 -18.98
N ALA A 247 -3.09 13.10 -20.00
CA ALA A 247 -3.96 11.93 -20.07
C ALA A 247 -3.15 10.67 -20.39
N ASN A 248 -3.39 9.60 -19.63
CA ASN A 248 -2.79 8.28 -19.82
C ASN A 248 -3.87 7.20 -19.66
N ALA A 249 -4.14 6.48 -20.74
CA ALA A 249 -5.12 5.41 -20.77
C ALA A 249 -4.85 4.30 -19.74
N ALA A 250 -3.56 4.13 -19.37
CA ALA A 250 -3.17 3.10 -18.42
C ALA A 250 -3.46 3.46 -16.95
N GLY A 251 -3.74 4.75 -16.61
CA GLY A 251 -3.92 5.01 -15.19
C GLY A 251 -4.10 6.45 -14.75
N SER A 252 -4.52 7.40 -15.59
CA SER A 252 -4.65 8.80 -15.12
C SER A 252 -6.07 9.25 -14.77
N MET A 253 -7.06 8.37 -14.89
CA MET A 253 -8.45 8.74 -14.68
C MET A 253 -8.75 9.10 -13.22
N GLU A 254 -9.45 10.20 -13.03
CA GLU A 254 -10.17 10.54 -11.81
C GLU A 254 -11.66 10.20 -12.02
N THR A 255 -12.33 9.64 -11.02
CA THR A 255 -13.73 9.26 -11.11
C THR A 255 -14.40 9.20 -9.74
N THR A 256 -15.72 8.98 -9.70
CA THR A 256 -16.48 8.76 -8.47
C THR A 256 -17.13 7.37 -8.50
N ILE A 257 -17.49 6.86 -7.32
CA ILE A 257 -18.27 5.60 -7.22
C ILE A 257 -19.57 5.69 -8.01
N ALA A 258 -20.25 6.84 -7.98
CA ALA A 258 -21.49 7.07 -8.69
C ALA A 258 -21.28 7.01 -10.22
N ASP A 259 -20.27 7.71 -10.75
CA ASP A 259 -20.02 7.76 -12.19
C ASP A 259 -19.54 6.41 -12.74
N TYR A 260 -18.56 5.77 -12.06
CA TYR A 260 -18.07 4.48 -12.54
C TYR A 260 -19.14 3.39 -12.46
N SER A 261 -20.08 3.45 -11.51
CA SER A 261 -21.24 2.55 -11.46
C SER A 261 -22.18 2.72 -12.66
N LYS A 262 -22.33 3.95 -13.20
CA LYS A 262 -23.07 4.21 -14.45
C LYS A 262 -22.38 3.53 -15.64
N PHE A 263 -21.03 3.60 -15.71
CA PHE A 263 -20.24 2.93 -16.75
C PHE A 263 -20.43 1.40 -16.71
N LEU A 264 -20.26 0.76 -15.54
CA LEU A 264 -20.47 -0.69 -15.40
C LEU A 264 -21.90 -1.09 -15.78
N SER A 265 -22.90 -0.33 -15.33
CA SER A 265 -24.30 -0.56 -15.67
C SER A 265 -24.55 -0.44 -17.18
N ALA A 266 -23.95 0.55 -17.85
CA ALA A 266 -24.10 0.74 -19.29
C ALA A 266 -23.42 -0.39 -20.09
N LEU A 267 -22.25 -0.87 -19.63
CA LEU A 267 -21.54 -1.99 -20.23
C LEU A 267 -22.35 -3.29 -20.11
N LEU A 268 -22.91 -3.58 -18.93
CA LEU A 268 -23.77 -4.74 -18.71
C LEU A 268 -25.02 -4.72 -19.61
N ARG A 269 -25.60 -3.53 -19.88
CA ARG A 269 -26.77 -3.34 -20.76
C ARG A 269 -26.42 -3.35 -22.24
N GLY A 270 -25.19 -3.49 -22.65
CA GLY A 270 -24.76 -3.41 -24.04
C GLY A 270 -24.96 -2.02 -24.68
N LYS A 271 -24.98 -0.94 -23.88
CA LYS A 271 -25.24 0.42 -24.41
C LYS A 271 -23.98 1.07 -25.02
N LEU A 272 -22.80 0.57 -24.72
CA LEU A 272 -21.53 1.17 -25.14
C LEU A 272 -20.95 0.51 -26.39
N ILE A 273 -21.10 -0.80 -26.50
CA ILE A 273 -20.65 -1.67 -27.59
C ILE A 273 -21.67 -2.78 -27.81
N SER A 274 -21.66 -3.39 -28.99
CA SER A 274 -22.54 -4.52 -29.32
C SER A 274 -22.28 -5.73 -28.43
N ASP A 275 -23.26 -6.64 -28.34
CA ASP A 275 -23.09 -7.90 -27.61
C ASP A 275 -21.96 -8.76 -28.18
N LYS A 276 -21.72 -8.71 -29.50
CA LYS A 276 -20.57 -9.38 -30.14
C LYS A 276 -19.27 -8.84 -29.60
N SER A 277 -19.08 -7.52 -29.63
CA SER A 277 -17.86 -6.86 -29.14
C SER A 277 -17.68 -7.03 -27.64
N ARG A 278 -18.77 -7.00 -26.86
CA ARG A 278 -18.71 -7.25 -25.42
C ARG A 278 -18.26 -8.68 -25.12
N LYS A 279 -18.81 -9.68 -25.80
CA LYS A 279 -18.38 -11.08 -25.67
C LYS A 279 -16.92 -11.26 -26.05
N GLU A 280 -16.48 -10.68 -27.18
CA GLU A 280 -15.07 -10.70 -27.59
C GLU A 280 -14.17 -10.08 -26.52
N MET A 281 -14.55 -8.90 -26.01
CA MET A 281 -13.78 -8.16 -25.00
C MET A 281 -13.68 -8.91 -23.68
N THR A 282 -14.73 -9.60 -23.24
CA THR A 282 -14.79 -10.31 -21.95
C THR A 282 -14.58 -11.81 -22.07
N SER A 283 -14.17 -12.31 -23.24
CA SER A 283 -13.70 -13.71 -23.41
C SER A 283 -12.21 -13.82 -23.09
N LYS A 284 -11.82 -15.02 -22.66
CA LYS A 284 -10.42 -15.32 -22.34
C LYS A 284 -9.57 -15.29 -23.61
N GLN A 285 -8.66 -14.31 -23.71
CA GLN A 285 -7.69 -14.17 -24.79
C GLN A 285 -6.39 -14.92 -24.45
N ILE A 286 -6.02 -14.93 -23.17
CA ILE A 286 -4.84 -15.61 -22.65
C ILE A 286 -5.13 -16.19 -21.26
N GLY A 287 -4.60 -17.36 -20.94
CA GLY A 287 -4.63 -17.93 -19.60
C GLY A 287 -3.59 -17.28 -18.69
N ILE A 288 -3.92 -17.15 -17.42
CA ILE A 288 -2.99 -16.65 -16.39
C ILE A 288 -2.57 -17.84 -15.53
N TYR A 289 -1.26 -18.08 -15.49
CA TYR A 289 -0.65 -19.20 -14.76
C TYR A 289 0.39 -18.73 -13.74
N THR A 290 0.63 -17.41 -13.65
CA THR A 290 1.56 -16.84 -12.67
C THR A 290 1.01 -16.97 -11.25
N LYS A 291 1.90 -17.15 -10.27
CA LYS A 291 1.53 -17.23 -8.84
C LYS A 291 0.91 -15.90 -8.38
N HIS A 292 1.50 -14.78 -8.80
CA HIS A 292 1.04 -13.42 -8.50
C HIS A 292 0.93 -12.57 -9.76
N GLN A 293 0.15 -11.49 -9.71
CA GLN A 293 0.04 -10.52 -10.79
C GLN A 293 1.31 -9.67 -10.91
N PHE A 294 1.94 -9.36 -9.79
CA PHE A 294 3.16 -8.58 -9.72
C PHE A 294 4.28 -9.31 -8.95
N PRO A 295 5.54 -9.13 -9.33
CA PRO A 295 6.04 -8.40 -10.52
C PRO A 295 5.53 -9.01 -11.83
N SER A 296 5.09 -8.17 -12.79
CA SER A 296 4.35 -8.63 -13.98
C SER A 296 5.16 -9.55 -14.92
N LEU A 297 6.49 -9.51 -14.85
CA LEU A 297 7.40 -10.36 -15.63
C LEU A 297 7.80 -11.64 -14.89
N ASN A 298 7.29 -11.87 -13.69
CA ASN A 298 7.53 -13.12 -12.96
C ASN A 298 7.14 -14.35 -13.81
N THR A 299 7.92 -15.42 -13.69
CA THR A 299 7.72 -16.69 -14.40
C THR A 299 7.27 -17.83 -13.49
N ASP A 300 7.15 -17.59 -12.17
CA ASP A 300 6.65 -18.56 -11.22
C ASP A 300 5.21 -18.91 -11.54
N THR A 301 4.91 -20.19 -11.68
CA THR A 301 3.60 -20.68 -12.08
C THR A 301 2.90 -21.40 -10.94
N THR A 302 1.55 -21.40 -10.99
CA THR A 302 0.69 -22.12 -10.06
C THR A 302 -0.49 -22.76 -10.78
N SER A 303 -1.01 -23.84 -10.23
CA SER A 303 -2.27 -24.45 -10.66
C SER A 303 -3.47 -24.01 -9.79
N ALA A 304 -3.26 -23.18 -8.78
CA ALA A 304 -4.29 -22.79 -7.80
C ALA A 304 -5.54 -22.18 -8.46
N ASN A 305 -5.37 -21.44 -9.56
CA ASN A 305 -6.44 -20.76 -10.27
C ASN A 305 -7.03 -21.53 -11.48
N PHE A 306 -6.65 -22.81 -11.70
CA PHE A 306 -7.17 -23.61 -12.82
C PHE A 306 -8.69 -23.82 -12.70
N GLY A 307 -9.19 -24.05 -11.48
CA GLY A 307 -10.61 -24.28 -11.24
C GLY A 307 -11.52 -23.11 -11.62
N ILE A 308 -11.01 -21.89 -11.55
CA ILE A 308 -11.70 -20.66 -11.95
C ILE A 308 -11.36 -20.19 -13.36
N GLU A 309 -10.54 -20.94 -14.10
CA GLU A 309 -10.10 -20.63 -15.46
C GLU A 309 -9.57 -19.20 -15.61
N LEU A 310 -8.80 -18.72 -14.61
CA LEU A 310 -8.28 -17.36 -14.58
C LEU A 310 -7.57 -16.99 -15.88
N GLY A 311 -7.89 -15.83 -16.44
CA GLY A 311 -7.32 -15.36 -17.69
C GLY A 311 -7.50 -13.86 -17.86
N TYR A 312 -7.06 -13.35 -19.00
CA TYR A 312 -7.27 -11.96 -19.37
C TYR A 312 -8.00 -11.86 -20.71
N GLY A 313 -8.99 -10.98 -20.78
CA GLY A 313 -9.69 -10.56 -21.98
C GLY A 313 -9.05 -9.31 -22.59
N LEU A 314 -9.86 -8.44 -23.21
CA LEU A 314 -9.40 -7.19 -23.78
C LEU A 314 -9.62 -6.04 -22.76
N GLY A 315 -8.61 -5.76 -21.93
CA GLY A 315 -8.65 -4.72 -20.89
C GLY A 315 -9.35 -5.13 -19.60
N TRP A 316 -9.71 -6.41 -19.46
CA TRP A 316 -10.40 -6.97 -18.31
C TRP A 316 -9.80 -8.32 -17.92
N GLY A 317 -9.62 -8.56 -16.63
CA GLY A 317 -9.45 -9.91 -16.12
C GLY A 317 -10.73 -10.71 -16.31
N VAL A 318 -10.61 -12.03 -16.53
CA VAL A 318 -11.77 -12.93 -16.72
C VAL A 318 -11.61 -14.17 -15.87
N MET A 319 -12.71 -14.65 -15.31
CA MET A 319 -12.74 -15.86 -14.50
C MET A 319 -14.09 -16.56 -14.59
N LYS A 320 -14.11 -17.85 -14.26
CA LYS A 320 -15.32 -18.62 -14.07
C LYS A 320 -15.76 -18.53 -12.60
N THR A 321 -17.03 -18.25 -12.39
CA THR A 321 -17.65 -18.27 -11.06
C THR A 321 -18.74 -19.34 -11.00
N PRO A 322 -19.20 -19.74 -9.80
CA PRO A 322 -20.37 -20.63 -9.68
C PRO A 322 -21.66 -20.07 -10.31
N TYR A 323 -21.66 -18.77 -10.64
CA TYR A 323 -22.84 -18.05 -11.13
C TYR A 323 -22.76 -17.70 -12.63
N GLY A 324 -21.71 -18.14 -13.32
CA GLY A 324 -21.40 -17.88 -14.72
C GLY A 324 -20.06 -17.20 -14.93
N PRO A 325 -19.68 -16.96 -16.20
CA PRO A 325 -18.48 -16.21 -16.53
C PRO A 325 -18.53 -14.80 -15.96
N ALA A 326 -17.40 -14.36 -15.40
CA ALA A 326 -17.24 -13.02 -14.85
C ALA A 326 -16.06 -12.30 -15.48
N TYR A 327 -16.14 -10.98 -15.54
CA TYR A 327 -15.00 -10.13 -15.84
C TYR A 327 -14.78 -9.14 -14.71
N PHE A 328 -13.53 -8.83 -14.44
CA PHE A 328 -13.13 -7.97 -13.32
C PHE A 328 -12.07 -6.96 -13.74
N LYS A 329 -11.92 -5.92 -12.94
CA LYS A 329 -10.81 -4.96 -13.08
C LYS A 329 -10.40 -4.45 -11.72
N GLU A 330 -9.13 -4.53 -11.48
CA GLU A 330 -8.44 -3.95 -10.33
C GLU A 330 -7.88 -2.57 -10.67
N GLY A 331 -7.61 -1.77 -9.63
CA GLY A 331 -6.90 -0.51 -9.73
C GLY A 331 -6.12 -0.25 -8.46
N HIS A 332 -4.79 -0.32 -8.51
CA HIS A 332 -3.92 -0.28 -7.35
C HIS A 332 -2.79 0.75 -7.51
N THR A 333 -2.49 1.46 -6.43
CA THR A 333 -1.24 2.19 -6.17
C THR A 333 -1.22 2.61 -4.69
N ASP A 334 -0.11 3.16 -4.22
CA ASP A 334 0.00 3.64 -2.82
C ASP A 334 -1.17 4.54 -2.44
N GLY A 335 -1.85 4.18 -1.36
CA GLY A 335 -3.02 4.88 -0.86
C GLY A 335 -4.33 4.62 -1.60
N TRP A 336 -4.35 3.73 -2.60
CA TRP A 336 -5.53 3.47 -3.44
C TRP A 336 -5.67 1.99 -3.78
N GLY A 337 -6.85 1.44 -3.55
CA GLY A 337 -7.20 0.09 -3.94
C GLY A 337 -8.63 0.06 -4.50
N HIS A 338 -8.82 -0.50 -5.68
CA HIS A 338 -10.13 -0.61 -6.34
C HIS A 338 -10.32 -2.00 -6.90
N TYR A 339 -11.55 -2.46 -6.88
CA TYR A 339 -11.92 -3.72 -7.49
C TYR A 339 -13.35 -3.67 -8.01
N CYS A 340 -13.56 -4.13 -9.22
CA CYS A 340 -14.92 -4.38 -9.71
C CYS A 340 -15.01 -5.75 -10.35
N VAL A 341 -16.15 -6.40 -10.18
CA VAL A 341 -16.47 -7.67 -10.84
C VAL A 341 -17.90 -7.64 -11.33
N SER A 342 -18.11 -8.16 -12.55
CA SER A 342 -19.40 -8.21 -13.22
C SER A 342 -19.72 -9.63 -13.69
N ILE A 343 -20.95 -10.08 -13.49
CA ILE A 343 -21.49 -11.36 -13.94
C ILE A 343 -22.67 -11.06 -14.86
N PRO A 344 -22.46 -10.98 -16.20
CA PRO A 344 -23.48 -10.54 -17.15
C PRO A 344 -24.76 -11.39 -17.13
N GLU A 345 -24.61 -12.71 -16.98
CA GLU A 345 -25.74 -13.65 -16.92
C GLU A 345 -26.67 -13.39 -15.73
N LYS A 346 -26.12 -12.84 -14.64
CA LYS A 346 -26.88 -12.43 -13.46
C LYS A 346 -27.33 -10.97 -13.52
N LYS A 347 -26.92 -10.22 -14.55
CA LYS A 347 -27.15 -8.75 -14.64
C LYS A 347 -26.66 -8.03 -13.38
N TRP A 348 -25.56 -8.53 -12.82
CA TRP A 348 -25.02 -8.18 -11.51
C TRP A 348 -23.58 -7.70 -11.61
N ALA A 349 -23.25 -6.70 -10.80
CA ALA A 349 -21.86 -6.30 -10.57
C ALA A 349 -21.70 -5.67 -9.19
N ILE A 350 -20.47 -5.63 -8.72
CA ILE A 350 -20.04 -4.85 -7.56
C ILE A 350 -18.80 -4.04 -7.91
N LEU A 351 -18.70 -2.84 -7.34
CA LEU A 351 -17.55 -1.96 -7.42
C LEU A 351 -17.13 -1.55 -6.01
N LEU A 352 -15.85 -1.64 -5.71
CA LEU A 352 -15.19 -1.19 -4.50
C LEU A 352 -14.16 -0.14 -4.89
N MET A 353 -14.14 1.01 -4.21
CA MET A 353 -13.13 2.06 -4.39
C MET A 353 -12.66 2.52 -3.02
N SER A 354 -11.38 2.33 -2.72
CA SER A 354 -10.77 2.75 -1.46
C SER A 354 -9.68 3.78 -1.69
N ASN A 355 -9.56 4.73 -0.78
CA ASN A 355 -8.45 5.67 -0.68
C ASN A 355 -7.52 5.33 0.50
N SER A 356 -7.31 4.04 0.72
CA SER A 356 -6.46 3.48 1.78
C SER A 356 -5.63 2.32 1.24
N SER A 357 -4.34 2.27 1.55
CA SER A 357 -3.48 1.10 1.28
C SER A 357 -3.96 -0.15 2.03
N ASN A 358 -4.73 0.01 3.12
CA ASN A 358 -5.36 -1.10 3.82
C ASN A 358 -6.63 -1.62 3.11
N GLY A 359 -7.14 -0.93 2.07
CA GLY A 359 -8.45 -1.23 1.47
C GLY A 359 -8.55 -2.65 0.92
N GLU A 360 -7.52 -3.11 0.23
CA GLU A 360 -7.51 -4.43 -0.43
C GLU A 360 -7.45 -5.59 0.57
N SER A 361 -6.95 -5.35 1.78
CA SER A 361 -6.86 -6.39 2.82
C SER A 361 -8.21 -6.96 3.25
N ILE A 362 -9.29 -6.21 3.06
CA ILE A 362 -10.64 -6.65 3.41
C ILE A 362 -11.44 -7.19 2.22
N TYR A 363 -10.97 -7.08 0.97
CA TYR A 363 -11.77 -7.38 -0.22
C TYR A 363 -12.20 -8.83 -0.31
N LYS A 364 -11.33 -9.79 0.06
CA LYS A 364 -11.69 -11.21 0.14
C LYS A 364 -12.92 -11.41 1.02
N GLU A 365 -12.81 -11.05 2.27
CA GLU A 365 -13.86 -11.27 3.27
C GLU A 365 -15.12 -10.43 3.00
N LEU A 366 -14.92 -9.19 2.57
CA LEU A 366 -16.00 -8.29 2.20
C LEU A 366 -16.87 -8.87 1.08
N LEU A 367 -16.23 -9.31 -0.03
CA LEU A 367 -16.96 -9.87 -1.18
C LEU A 367 -17.64 -11.20 -0.84
N GLU A 368 -17.01 -12.05 -0.03
CA GLU A 368 -17.64 -13.28 0.46
C GLU A 368 -18.92 -12.97 1.29
N LYS A 369 -18.86 -12.00 2.19
CA LYS A 369 -19.98 -11.63 3.08
C LYS A 369 -21.10 -10.91 2.34
N ILE A 370 -20.80 -9.82 1.63
CA ILE A 370 -21.83 -8.95 1.07
C ILE A 370 -22.20 -9.28 -0.38
N ALA A 371 -21.31 -9.93 -1.14
CA ALA A 371 -21.54 -10.28 -2.53
C ALA A 371 -21.76 -11.78 -2.74
N GLY A 372 -21.37 -12.65 -1.80
CA GLY A 372 -21.41 -14.10 -1.95
C GLY A 372 -20.48 -14.61 -3.05
N LEU A 373 -19.35 -13.93 -3.26
CA LEU A 373 -18.41 -14.19 -4.34
C LEU A 373 -16.98 -14.26 -3.80
N SER A 374 -16.26 -15.31 -4.18
CA SER A 374 -14.80 -15.39 -3.98
C SER A 374 -14.07 -14.88 -5.21
N ILE A 375 -12.91 -14.25 -4.99
CA ILE A 375 -12.04 -13.67 -6.02
C ILE A 375 -10.63 -14.29 -5.91
N PRO A 376 -9.78 -14.20 -6.95
CA PRO A 376 -8.41 -14.71 -6.91
C PRO A 376 -7.48 -13.77 -6.12
N TRP A 377 -7.79 -13.55 -4.85
CA TRP A 377 -7.12 -12.57 -3.97
C TRP A 377 -5.62 -12.83 -3.80
N GLU A 378 -5.17 -14.10 -3.77
CA GLU A 378 -3.75 -14.46 -3.69
C GLU A 378 -3.01 -14.03 -4.96
N TRP A 379 -3.62 -14.28 -6.13
CA TRP A 379 -3.04 -13.83 -7.40
C TRP A 379 -2.99 -12.30 -7.51
N GLU A 380 -4.01 -11.59 -7.02
CA GLU A 380 -4.04 -10.14 -6.95
C GLU A 380 -2.94 -9.58 -6.00
N GLY A 381 -2.37 -10.42 -5.14
CA GLY A 381 -1.40 -10.01 -4.12
C GLY A 381 -2.05 -9.32 -2.91
N TYR A 382 -3.34 -9.55 -2.67
CA TYR A 382 -4.03 -8.98 -1.52
C TYR A 382 -3.63 -9.72 -0.25
N ILE A 383 -3.15 -8.99 0.73
CA ILE A 383 -2.79 -9.52 2.05
C ILE A 383 -4.00 -9.38 2.97
N PRO A 384 -4.69 -10.49 3.33
CA PRO A 384 -5.85 -10.40 4.21
C PRO A 384 -5.49 -9.74 5.54
N PHE A 385 -6.38 -8.89 6.03
CA PHE A 385 -6.17 -8.25 7.31
C PHE A 385 -6.11 -9.29 8.44
N ARG A 386 -5.38 -8.94 9.49
CA ARG A 386 -5.28 -9.74 10.71
C ARG A 386 -5.68 -8.89 11.90
N GLN A 387 -6.39 -9.49 12.84
CA GLN A 387 -6.73 -8.81 14.08
C GLN A 387 -5.46 -8.49 14.86
N THR A 388 -5.35 -7.27 15.35
CA THR A 388 -4.22 -6.82 16.14
C THR A 388 -4.53 -6.93 17.63
N ALA A 389 -3.57 -7.48 18.41
CA ALA A 389 -3.62 -7.46 19.86
C ALA A 389 -3.24 -6.07 20.40
N LYS A 390 -3.75 -5.70 21.56
CA LYS A 390 -3.30 -4.50 22.28
C LYS A 390 -2.25 -4.92 23.31
N LEU A 391 -1.04 -4.40 23.18
CA LEU A 391 0.07 -4.64 24.09
C LEU A 391 0.52 -3.34 24.74
N SER A 392 0.98 -3.41 25.99
CA SER A 392 1.58 -2.26 26.66
C SER A 392 2.98 -1.94 26.11
N GLU A 393 3.42 -0.70 26.27
CA GLU A 393 4.77 -0.29 25.86
C GLU A 393 5.87 -1.10 26.57
N ASP A 394 5.66 -1.52 27.81
CA ASP A 394 6.60 -2.38 28.55
C ASP A 394 6.77 -3.74 27.87
N VAL A 395 5.68 -4.32 27.36
CA VAL A 395 5.73 -5.56 26.57
C VAL A 395 6.41 -5.33 25.24
N LEU A 396 6.05 -4.26 24.53
CA LEU A 396 6.64 -3.91 23.24
C LEU A 396 8.14 -3.59 23.37
N GLY A 397 8.56 -2.91 24.43
CA GLY A 397 9.97 -2.55 24.69
C GLY A 397 10.93 -3.75 24.76
N GLN A 398 10.43 -4.97 25.09
CA GLN A 398 11.24 -6.19 25.13
C GLN A 398 11.79 -6.59 23.75
N TYR A 399 11.11 -6.19 22.67
CA TYR A 399 11.45 -6.54 21.28
C TYR A 399 12.38 -5.54 20.60
N VAL A 400 12.60 -4.38 21.22
CA VAL A 400 13.50 -3.34 20.69
C VAL A 400 14.93 -3.86 20.62
N GLY A 401 15.63 -3.56 19.52
CA GLY A 401 17.04 -3.90 19.32
C GLY A 401 17.40 -4.15 17.85
N GLU A 402 18.68 -4.47 17.68
CA GLU A 402 19.25 -4.92 16.42
C GLU A 402 19.15 -6.45 16.34
N TYR A 403 18.84 -6.95 15.15
CA TYR A 403 18.76 -8.38 14.85
C TYR A 403 19.60 -8.68 13.61
N ASP A 404 20.41 -9.75 13.64
CA ASP A 404 21.38 -10.11 12.60
C ASP A 404 21.26 -11.59 12.21
N GLY A 405 21.33 -11.87 10.90
CA GLY A 405 21.23 -13.20 10.30
C GLY A 405 21.30 -13.11 8.77
N LYS A 406 20.35 -13.76 8.05
CA LYS A 406 20.25 -13.65 6.57
C LYS A 406 20.07 -12.18 6.13
N LEU A 407 19.43 -11.37 6.96
CA LEU A 407 19.32 -9.92 6.82
C LEU A 407 19.54 -9.25 8.18
N LYS A 408 19.77 -7.93 8.17
CA LYS A 408 19.85 -7.11 9.38
C LYS A 408 18.57 -6.30 9.54
N ALA A 409 17.95 -6.42 10.71
CA ALA A 409 16.74 -5.67 11.05
C ALA A 409 16.96 -4.83 12.32
N THR A 410 16.45 -3.60 12.30
CA THR A 410 16.42 -2.72 13.46
C THR A 410 14.97 -2.56 13.89
N ILE A 411 14.66 -2.85 15.16
CA ILE A 411 13.34 -2.69 15.75
C ILE A 411 13.41 -1.61 16.82
N ILE A 412 12.53 -0.63 16.72
CA ILE A 412 12.40 0.48 17.66
C ILE A 412 10.97 0.60 18.17
N LEU A 413 10.80 1.23 19.33
CA LEU A 413 9.51 1.64 19.86
C LEU A 413 9.35 3.15 19.62
N GLU A 414 8.35 3.56 18.89
CA GLU A 414 8.07 4.95 18.55
C GLU A 414 6.55 5.15 18.48
N ASP A 415 6.04 6.19 19.13
CA ASP A 415 4.62 6.52 19.21
C ASP A 415 3.74 5.36 19.71
N GLY A 416 4.24 4.59 20.71
CA GLY A 416 3.56 3.44 21.28
C GLY A 416 3.45 2.22 20.35
N LYS A 417 4.17 2.20 19.22
CA LYS A 417 4.18 1.10 18.24
C LYS A 417 5.60 0.62 17.98
N LEU A 418 5.76 -0.68 17.76
CA LEU A 418 7.02 -1.19 17.22
C LEU A 418 7.11 -0.82 15.74
N LYS A 419 8.30 -0.39 15.34
CA LYS A 419 8.65 -0.15 13.94
C LYS A 419 9.90 -0.95 13.59
N VAL A 420 9.90 -1.56 12.42
CA VAL A 420 11.03 -2.33 11.90
C VAL A 420 11.56 -1.67 10.64
N SER A 421 12.88 -1.75 10.43
CA SER A 421 13.56 -1.33 9.21
C SER A 421 14.70 -2.28 8.89
N SER A 422 15.06 -2.38 7.61
CA SER A 422 16.22 -3.17 7.17
C SER A 422 16.96 -2.47 6.03
N LYS A 423 18.24 -2.19 6.23
CA LYS A 423 19.12 -1.69 5.17
C LYS A 423 19.50 -2.78 4.17
N THR A 424 19.51 -4.04 4.58
CA THR A 424 19.91 -5.18 3.74
C THR A 424 18.96 -5.35 2.54
N VAL A 425 17.66 -5.11 2.76
CA VAL A 425 16.61 -5.25 1.74
C VAL A 425 15.95 -3.91 1.41
N ASN A 426 16.59 -2.79 1.72
CA ASN A 426 16.08 -1.43 1.50
C ASN A 426 14.65 -1.19 2.05
N MET A 427 14.29 -1.90 3.14
CA MET A 427 12.98 -1.72 3.78
C MET A 427 12.99 -0.47 4.66
N PRO A 428 12.16 0.54 4.35
CA PRO A 428 12.05 1.74 5.18
C PRO A 428 11.41 1.39 6.53
N LYS A 429 11.52 2.32 7.48
CA LYS A 429 10.87 2.19 8.78
C LYS A 429 9.36 2.02 8.61
N THR A 430 8.82 0.87 9.03
CA THR A 430 7.40 0.51 8.90
C THR A 430 6.86 -0.07 10.20
N ASN A 431 5.56 0.08 10.44
CA ASN A 431 4.92 -0.44 11.66
C ASN A 431 4.90 -1.97 11.67
N LEU A 432 5.13 -2.53 12.86
CA LEU A 432 5.05 -3.94 13.16
C LEU A 432 3.84 -4.16 14.07
N TYR A 433 2.87 -4.95 13.60
CA TYR A 433 1.57 -5.12 14.24
C TYR A 433 1.51 -6.41 15.05
N PRO A 434 1.13 -6.39 16.34
CA PRO A 434 1.06 -7.60 17.17
C PRO A 434 -0.15 -8.46 16.82
N ILE A 435 0.06 -9.77 16.61
CA ILE A 435 -0.98 -10.81 16.58
C ILE A 435 -1.28 -11.25 18.03
N ASN A 436 -0.21 -11.41 18.82
CA ASN A 436 -0.26 -11.74 20.23
C ASN A 436 0.99 -11.14 20.92
N ASP A 437 1.32 -11.60 22.14
CA ASP A 437 2.43 -11.09 22.96
C ASP A 437 3.83 -11.38 22.40
N HIS A 438 4.02 -12.25 21.42
CA HIS A 438 5.33 -12.58 20.82
C HIS A 438 5.32 -12.63 19.30
N ARG A 439 4.16 -12.63 18.66
CA ARG A 439 4.00 -12.79 17.23
C ARG A 439 3.46 -11.52 16.59
N PHE A 440 4.11 -11.07 15.52
CA PHE A 440 3.83 -9.80 14.84
C PHE A 440 3.80 -10.01 13.33
N PHE A 441 3.19 -9.07 12.60
CA PHE A 441 3.11 -9.09 11.15
C PHE A 441 3.33 -7.71 10.55
N LEU A 442 3.63 -7.70 9.24
CA LEU A 442 3.69 -6.49 8.41
C LEU A 442 2.41 -6.38 7.57
N LYS A 443 1.89 -5.15 7.38
CA LYS A 443 0.77 -4.90 6.45
C LYS A 443 1.22 -4.72 5.01
N ILE A 444 2.50 -4.39 4.80
CA ILE A 444 3.07 -4.10 3.48
C ILE A 444 3.51 -5.35 2.72
N MET A 445 3.65 -6.48 3.38
CA MET A 445 4.09 -7.75 2.80
C MET A 445 3.63 -8.92 3.69
N GLU A 446 3.55 -10.12 3.12
CA GLU A 446 3.13 -11.32 3.84
C GLU A 446 4.27 -11.91 4.70
N THR A 447 4.73 -11.11 5.66
CA THR A 447 5.81 -11.49 6.57
C THR A 447 5.33 -11.49 8.02
N GLU A 448 5.58 -12.57 8.73
CA GLU A 448 5.38 -12.69 10.17
C GLU A 448 6.72 -12.76 10.91
N LEU A 449 6.74 -12.20 12.11
CA LEU A 449 7.88 -12.19 13.02
C LEU A 449 7.46 -12.88 14.33
N ASP A 450 8.11 -13.99 14.67
CA ASP A 450 7.87 -14.72 15.91
C ASP A 450 9.10 -14.58 16.84
N PHE A 451 8.96 -13.83 17.93
CA PHE A 451 10.05 -13.53 18.87
C PHE A 451 10.19 -14.63 19.90
N ILE A 452 11.38 -15.18 20.00
CA ILE A 452 11.72 -16.28 20.89
C ILE A 452 12.49 -15.76 22.11
N LYS A 453 11.99 -16.12 23.32
CA LYS A 453 12.64 -15.79 24.59
C LYS A 453 13.53 -16.94 25.04
N GLY A 454 14.67 -16.62 25.63
CA GLY A 454 15.55 -17.55 26.30
C GLY A 454 15.03 -17.96 27.68
N VAL A 455 15.79 -18.80 28.35
CA VAL A 455 15.46 -19.30 29.70
C VAL A 455 15.38 -18.21 30.78
N ASP A 456 16.02 -17.08 30.54
CA ASP A 456 15.97 -15.87 31.38
C ASP A 456 14.78 -14.95 31.09
N GLY A 457 13.86 -15.36 30.19
CA GLY A 457 12.69 -14.60 29.76
C GLY A 457 12.99 -13.43 28.80
N LYS A 458 14.24 -13.23 28.39
CA LYS A 458 14.63 -12.17 27.45
C LYS A 458 14.55 -12.65 26.02
N VAL A 459 14.17 -11.75 25.11
CA VAL A 459 14.16 -12.02 23.67
C VAL A 459 15.58 -12.24 23.17
N THR A 460 15.83 -13.40 22.55
CA THR A 460 17.16 -13.81 22.05
C THR A 460 17.23 -13.83 20.54
N LYS A 461 16.12 -14.05 19.86
CA LYS A 461 16.02 -14.14 18.40
C LYS A 461 14.60 -13.89 17.91
N VAL A 462 14.46 -13.68 16.60
CA VAL A 462 13.20 -13.65 15.90
C VAL A 462 13.23 -14.63 14.73
N LEU A 463 12.17 -15.37 14.54
CA LEU A 463 11.93 -16.18 13.35
C LEU A 463 11.05 -15.37 12.41
N LEU A 464 11.52 -15.14 11.18
CA LEU A 464 10.74 -14.56 10.10
C LEU A 464 10.13 -15.69 9.29
N ASP A 465 8.86 -15.55 8.97
CA ASP A 465 8.14 -16.35 7.97
C ASP A 465 7.74 -15.40 6.84
N ASP A 466 8.38 -15.53 5.69
CA ASP A 466 8.17 -14.69 4.52
C ASP A 466 7.63 -15.58 3.39
N GLU A 467 6.32 -15.54 3.18
CA GLU A 467 5.62 -16.42 2.22
C GLU A 467 5.95 -17.92 2.37
N GLY A 468 6.21 -18.39 3.60
CA GLY A 468 6.58 -19.77 3.92
C GLY A 468 8.09 -20.05 3.94
N GLU A 469 8.94 -19.13 3.49
CA GLU A 469 10.38 -19.20 3.72
C GLU A 469 10.72 -18.71 5.14
N LYS A 470 11.43 -19.54 5.91
CA LYS A 470 11.74 -19.27 7.32
C LYS A 470 13.21 -18.97 7.52
N TYR A 471 13.50 -17.86 8.19
CA TYR A 471 14.87 -17.51 8.62
C TYR A 471 14.93 -17.04 10.07
N GLU A 472 16.09 -17.27 10.68
CA GLU A 472 16.36 -16.84 12.03
C GLU A 472 17.27 -15.60 12.02
N LEU A 473 16.89 -14.57 12.79
CA LEU A 473 17.75 -13.44 13.12
C LEU A 473 18.00 -13.43 14.62
N LYS A 474 19.28 -13.40 15.04
CA LYS A 474 19.68 -13.34 16.45
C LYS A 474 19.68 -11.91 16.93
N LYS A 475 19.15 -11.68 18.13
CA LYS A 475 19.23 -10.36 18.77
C LYS A 475 20.68 -10.03 19.08
N VAL A 476 21.14 -8.90 18.56
CA VAL A 476 22.49 -8.42 18.84
C VAL A 476 22.53 -7.89 20.26
N VAL A 477 23.28 -8.53 21.11
CA VAL A 477 23.59 -7.98 22.42
C VAL A 477 24.69 -6.95 22.22
N PRO A 478 24.45 -5.67 22.50
CA PRO A 478 25.51 -4.67 22.38
C PRO A 478 26.72 -5.13 23.21
N LYS A 479 27.88 -5.30 22.56
CA LYS A 479 29.13 -5.40 23.32
C LYS A 479 29.21 -4.09 24.07
N VAL A 480 29.07 -4.15 25.38
CA VAL A 480 29.48 -3.05 26.25
C VAL A 480 31.00 -2.95 26.06
N GLU A 481 31.43 -2.05 25.16
CA GLU A 481 32.84 -1.67 25.12
C GLU A 481 33.14 -1.04 26.47
N THR A 482 33.75 -1.80 27.33
CA THR A 482 34.24 -1.28 28.63
C THR A 482 35.31 -0.28 28.30
N PHE A 483 34.99 1.00 28.48
CA PHE A 483 35.98 2.06 28.35
C PHE A 483 37.05 1.84 29.45
N VAL A 484 38.25 1.52 29.02
CA VAL A 484 39.37 1.30 29.97
C VAL A 484 40.06 2.63 30.20
N ILE A 485 39.91 3.19 31.41
CA ILE A 485 40.65 4.38 31.82
C ILE A 485 42.14 4.05 31.86
N PRO A 486 43.01 4.85 31.22
CA PRO A 486 44.46 4.70 31.34
C PRO A 486 44.90 4.82 32.80
N LYS A 487 45.83 3.97 33.25
CA LYS A 487 46.32 4.00 34.64
C LYS A 487 46.92 5.37 35.02
N SER A 488 47.46 6.12 34.07
CA SER A 488 47.93 7.48 34.24
C SER A 488 46.83 8.48 34.67
N ALA A 489 45.58 8.20 34.39
CA ALA A 489 44.45 9.04 34.79
C ALA A 489 43.90 8.70 36.19
N TYR A 490 44.28 7.56 36.79
CA TYR A 490 43.76 7.11 38.09
C TYR A 490 43.89 8.15 39.20
N PRO A 491 45.03 8.89 39.34
CA PRO A 491 45.20 9.91 40.38
C PRO A 491 44.06 10.96 40.41
N ASN A 492 43.44 11.23 39.27
CA ASN A 492 42.35 12.21 39.20
C ASN A 492 41.10 11.76 39.96
N TYR A 493 40.86 10.46 40.08
CA TYR A 493 39.66 9.89 40.71
C TYR A 493 39.88 9.47 42.15
N LEU A 494 41.14 9.16 42.53
CA LEU A 494 41.46 8.72 43.88
C LEU A 494 41.16 9.79 44.91
N GLY A 495 40.65 9.36 46.06
CA GLY A 495 40.37 10.24 47.20
C GLY A 495 39.10 9.88 47.96
N ASN A 496 38.85 10.64 48.99
CA ASN A 496 37.64 10.53 49.79
C ASN A 496 36.61 11.52 49.30
N TYR A 497 35.39 11.06 49.16
CA TYR A 497 34.22 11.86 48.76
C TYR A 497 33.19 11.85 49.87
N VAL A 498 32.76 13.01 50.33
CA VAL A 498 31.75 13.15 51.37
C VAL A 498 30.45 13.60 50.80
N LEU A 499 29.34 13.06 51.29
CA LEU A 499 28.01 13.44 50.84
C LEU A 499 27.73 14.91 51.22
N SER A 500 27.31 15.72 50.25
CA SER A 500 27.11 17.17 50.47
C SER A 500 26.08 17.50 51.55
N THR A 501 25.08 16.61 51.74
CA THR A 501 23.99 16.76 52.72
C THR A 501 24.27 16.07 54.06
N ASP A 502 25.26 15.17 54.13
CA ASP A 502 25.68 14.48 55.36
C ASP A 502 27.17 14.14 55.31
N PRO A 503 28.06 15.02 55.85
CA PRO A 503 29.50 14.83 55.80
C PRO A 503 30.04 13.63 56.58
N LYS A 504 29.22 12.97 57.38
CA LYS A 504 29.60 11.71 58.05
C LYS A 504 29.61 10.52 57.09
N ARG A 505 28.86 10.60 55.98
CA ARG A 505 28.85 9.57 54.94
C ARG A 505 29.99 9.81 53.98
N LYS A 506 30.83 8.77 53.78
CA LYS A 506 32.03 8.83 52.94
C LYS A 506 32.09 7.66 51.97
N ILE A 507 32.51 7.94 50.74
CA ILE A 507 32.93 6.94 49.74
C ILE A 507 34.38 7.19 49.44
N SER A 508 35.21 6.17 49.45
CA SER A 508 36.61 6.29 49.08
C SER A 508 36.88 5.61 47.74
N ILE A 509 37.37 6.35 46.75
CA ILE A 509 37.81 5.77 45.48
C ILE A 509 39.28 5.39 45.61
N GLN A 510 39.61 4.12 45.42
CA GLN A 510 40.91 3.53 45.62
C GLN A 510 41.36 2.72 44.40
N ASN A 511 42.67 2.58 44.24
CA ASN A 511 43.23 1.63 43.28
C ASN A 511 43.49 0.29 44.01
N PHE A 512 42.72 -0.72 43.67
CA PHE A 512 42.89 -2.07 44.21
C PHE A 512 43.32 -3.03 43.11
N LYS A 513 44.58 -3.52 43.20
CA LYS A 513 45.16 -4.44 42.19
C LYS A 513 45.03 -3.95 40.74
N GLY A 514 45.19 -2.64 40.51
CA GLY A 514 45.14 -2.07 39.17
C GLY A 514 43.73 -1.79 38.63
N VAL A 515 42.71 -1.80 39.51
CA VAL A 515 41.30 -1.45 39.19
C VAL A 515 40.85 -0.33 40.12
N LEU A 516 40.14 0.66 39.58
CA LEU A 516 39.49 1.67 40.43
C LEU A 516 38.27 1.05 41.09
N VAL A 517 38.22 1.16 42.42
CA VAL A 517 37.11 0.63 43.24
C VAL A 517 36.56 1.70 44.16
N ALA A 518 35.29 1.66 44.41
CA ALA A 518 34.64 2.46 45.44
C ALA A 518 34.49 1.63 46.71
N LYS A 519 35.09 2.11 47.82
CA LYS A 519 34.90 1.56 49.14
C LYS A 519 33.74 2.27 49.81
N LEU A 520 32.63 1.56 49.95
CA LEU A 520 31.33 2.08 50.45
C LEU A 520 31.20 1.94 51.97
N SER A 521 31.86 0.92 52.55
CA SER A 521 31.90 0.64 53.99
C SER A 521 33.22 -0.02 54.38
N ALA A 522 33.36 -0.40 55.63
CA ALA A 522 34.57 -1.13 56.12
C ALA A 522 34.77 -2.48 55.39
N THR A 523 33.66 -3.12 54.99
CA THR A 523 33.64 -4.47 54.40
C THR A 523 33.23 -4.49 52.93
N GLU A 524 32.69 -3.38 52.39
CA GLU A 524 32.10 -3.35 51.03
C GLU A 524 32.99 -2.53 50.09
N THR A 525 33.45 -3.19 49.04
CA THR A 525 34.25 -2.56 47.97
C THR A 525 33.74 -3.02 46.63
N VAL A 526 33.40 -2.07 45.76
CA VAL A 526 32.74 -2.33 44.45
C VAL A 526 33.61 -1.76 43.33
N PRO A 527 33.97 -2.54 42.30
CA PRO A 527 34.70 -2.03 41.13
C PRO A 527 33.87 -1.02 40.34
N LEU A 528 34.57 -0.02 39.78
CA LEU A 528 33.98 0.96 38.87
C LEU A 528 34.14 0.50 37.44
N ILE A 529 33.04 0.56 36.66
CA ILE A 529 33.01 0.30 35.23
C ILE A 529 32.80 1.64 34.53
N PHE A 530 33.84 2.11 33.82
CA PHE A 530 33.80 3.39 33.12
C PHE A 530 33.18 3.26 31.74
N MET A 531 32.38 4.26 31.36
CA MET A 531 31.79 4.44 30.03
C MET A 531 32.57 5.49 29.24
N ASN A 532 33.15 6.47 29.94
CA ASN A 532 34.06 7.50 29.43
C ASN A 532 34.85 8.10 30.61
N PHE A 533 35.63 9.15 30.40
CA PHE A 533 36.44 9.79 31.47
C PHE A 533 35.62 10.39 32.61
N THR A 534 34.36 10.70 32.41
CA THR A 534 33.51 11.34 33.44
C THR A 534 32.38 10.46 33.93
N GLN A 535 32.05 9.39 33.24
CA GLN A 535 30.89 8.55 33.57
C GLN A 535 31.30 7.11 33.86
N CYS A 536 30.79 6.57 34.96
CA CYS A 536 30.97 5.17 35.31
C CYS A 536 29.77 4.64 36.12
N SER A 537 29.72 3.32 36.35
CA SER A 537 28.76 2.64 37.21
C SER A 537 29.46 1.72 38.20
N PHE A 538 28.74 1.30 39.23
CA PHE A 538 29.22 0.24 40.15
C PHE A 538 28.97 -1.14 39.51
N LYS A 539 30.01 -1.98 39.49
CA LYS A 539 29.88 -3.35 38.95
C LYS A 539 28.83 -4.15 39.73
N GLY A 540 27.81 -4.64 39.03
CA GLY A 540 26.76 -5.48 39.62
C GLY A 540 25.66 -4.72 40.37
N VAL A 541 25.67 -3.39 40.38
CA VAL A 541 24.57 -2.58 40.93
C VAL A 541 23.71 -2.07 39.78
N LYS A 542 22.44 -2.46 39.75
CA LYS A 542 21.50 -1.96 38.75
C LYS A 542 21.14 -0.50 39.04
N ASP A 543 20.99 0.28 37.99
CA ASP A 543 20.47 1.66 37.99
C ASP A 543 21.30 2.68 38.81
N ALA A 544 22.56 2.37 39.11
CA ALA A 544 23.50 3.30 39.75
C ALA A 544 24.48 3.87 38.71
N GLN A 545 24.39 5.17 38.47
CA GLN A 545 25.29 5.90 37.57
C GLN A 545 26.10 6.93 38.37
N ILE A 546 27.35 7.09 38.01
CA ILE A 546 28.27 8.05 38.60
C ILE A 546 28.75 8.99 37.52
N GLU A 547 28.66 10.29 37.77
CA GLU A 547 29.23 11.34 36.95
C GLU A 547 30.32 12.11 37.77
N PHE A 548 31.56 12.08 37.32
CA PHE A 548 32.63 12.89 37.88
C PHE A 548 32.64 14.28 37.26
N ILE A 549 32.64 15.29 38.10
CA ILE A 549 32.69 16.70 37.71
C ILE A 549 34.12 17.20 37.85
N LEU A 550 34.62 17.77 36.76
CA LEU A 550 35.98 18.28 36.66
C LEU A 550 36.02 19.80 36.86
N ASP A 551 37.14 20.32 37.39
CA ASP A 551 37.44 21.74 37.39
C ASP A 551 37.98 22.22 36.03
N GLY A 552 38.23 23.52 35.88
CA GLY A 552 38.80 24.12 34.66
C GLY A 552 40.21 23.63 34.28
N LYS A 553 40.87 22.83 35.13
CA LYS A 553 42.18 22.21 34.91
C LYS A 553 42.08 20.69 34.67
N GLY A 554 40.87 20.15 34.58
CA GLY A 554 40.61 18.73 34.31
C GLY A 554 40.75 17.82 35.55
N LYS A 555 40.75 18.37 36.75
CA LYS A 555 40.83 17.61 38.00
C LYS A 555 39.44 17.34 38.58
N VAL A 556 39.16 16.10 39.01
CA VAL A 556 37.89 15.74 39.65
C VAL A 556 37.72 16.47 40.98
N ILE A 557 36.63 17.23 41.12
CA ILE A 557 36.31 18.00 42.35
C ILE A 557 35.10 17.45 43.10
N LYS A 558 34.19 16.77 42.41
CA LYS A 558 33.03 16.08 42.99
C LYS A 558 32.53 14.97 42.10
N MET A 559 31.69 14.11 42.62
CA MET A 559 30.91 13.14 41.84
C MET A 559 29.41 13.27 42.13
N LYS A 560 28.58 13.01 41.14
CA LYS A 560 27.15 12.85 41.26
C LYS A 560 26.82 11.37 41.13
N VAL A 561 26.04 10.84 42.05
CA VAL A 561 25.60 9.46 42.04
C VAL A 561 24.09 9.46 41.87
N GLN A 562 23.60 8.90 40.78
CA GLN A 562 22.17 8.67 40.50
C GLN A 562 21.84 7.24 40.93
N GLN A 563 21.06 7.08 41.99
CA GLN A 563 20.55 5.79 42.50
C GLN A 563 19.36 6.10 43.43
N ASN A 564 18.15 5.80 43.02
CA ASN A 564 16.92 6.16 43.76
C ASN A 564 16.86 7.63 44.21
N GLY A 565 17.47 8.53 43.43
CA GLY A 565 17.70 9.95 43.70
C GLY A 565 19.08 10.42 43.24
N LEU A 566 19.27 11.73 43.14
CA LEU A 566 20.55 12.35 42.76
C LEU A 566 21.29 12.82 44.00
N PHE A 567 22.50 12.34 44.24
CA PHE A 567 23.34 12.64 45.39
C PHE A 567 24.69 13.24 44.96
N GLU A 568 25.07 14.40 45.53
CA GLU A 568 26.35 15.02 45.27
C GLU A 568 27.37 14.65 46.38
N TRP A 569 28.57 14.25 45.97
CA TRP A 569 29.68 13.87 46.83
C TRP A 569 30.89 14.76 46.52
N ILE A 570 31.34 15.52 47.50
CA ILE A 570 32.42 16.48 47.36
C ILE A 570 33.74 15.77 47.65
N LYS A 571 34.74 15.94 46.77
CA LYS A 571 36.06 15.38 46.94
C LYS A 571 36.83 16.20 48.00
N GLN A 572 37.46 15.50 48.95
CA GLN A 572 38.28 16.08 50.00
C GLN A 572 39.76 16.02 49.68
#